data_85bfa30006da4b71dc1477c809db0011
#
_entry.id   85bfa30006da4b71dc1477c809db0011
#
_cell.length_a   1.000
_cell.length_b   1.000
_cell.length_c   1.000
_cell.angle_alpha   90.00
_cell.angle_beta   90.00
_cell.angle_gamma   90.00
#
_symmetry.space_group_name_H-M   'P 1'
#
loop_
_entity.id
_entity.type
_entity.pdbx_description
1 polymer ?
#
loop_
_entity_poly.entity_id
_entity_poly.type
_entity_poly.pdbx_seq_one_letter_code
_entity_poly.pdbx_strand_id
1 'polypeptide(L)'
;MHSAGMTTTYYTASSVDGFIADPEDSLSWLLSRDIDASGPMGYERFVAEHVGALAMGSTTYRWVLEHELAGDPSRDWPYTLPTWVFSTQELPRAQGDVRIVRGPVAPLHAEMVAAAGDRGVWVVGGGDLAGQFADAGLLDELWVQYAPVTLGSGAPLLPRRLELRLEEVVRNRDFACARYTVVR
;
A
#
# COMPACT_ATOMS: atom_id res chain seq x y z
N MET A 1 13.25 -19.57 10.19
CA MET A 1 12.66 -19.74 8.86
C MET A 1 11.39 -18.91 8.82
N HIS A 2 11.37 -17.75 8.17
CA HIS A 2 10.14 -17.04 7.91
C HIS A 2 9.42 -17.79 6.79
N SER A 3 8.23 -18.24 7.07
CA SER A 3 7.32 -18.79 6.05
C SER A 3 7.09 -17.68 5.02
N ALA A 4 7.48 -17.87 3.79
CA ALA A 4 7.42 -16.89 2.71
C ALA A 4 5.98 -16.52 2.26
N GLY A 5 4.95 -16.93 3.01
CA GLY A 5 3.57 -16.90 2.55
C GLY A 5 2.58 -16.02 3.29
N MET A 6 2.92 -15.40 4.41
CA MET A 6 1.92 -14.71 5.25
C MET A 6 2.40 -13.36 5.80
N THR A 7 3.06 -12.58 4.97
CA THR A 7 3.64 -11.29 5.35
C THR A 7 2.65 -10.16 5.12
N THR A 8 2.51 -9.26 6.07
CA THR A 8 1.78 -8.00 5.88
C THR A 8 2.77 -6.92 5.48
N THR A 9 2.66 -6.45 4.26
CA THR A 9 3.62 -5.54 3.63
C THR A 9 2.97 -4.20 3.29
N TYR A 10 3.59 -3.12 3.72
CA TYR A 10 3.29 -1.78 3.21
C TYR A 10 4.19 -1.51 2.01
N TYR A 11 3.63 -1.64 0.81
CA TYR A 11 4.28 -1.36 -0.45
C TYR A 11 3.74 -0.05 -1.01
N THR A 12 4.63 0.94 -1.21
CA THR A 12 4.24 2.28 -1.64
C THR A 12 5.40 3.00 -2.33
N ALA A 13 5.08 4.08 -3.03
CA ALA A 13 6.07 5.04 -3.51
C ALA A 13 6.11 6.27 -2.60
N SER A 14 7.26 6.91 -2.54
CA SER A 14 7.49 8.08 -1.71
C SER A 14 8.38 9.10 -2.41
N SER A 15 8.25 10.37 -2.05
CA SER A 15 9.30 11.36 -2.29
C SER A 15 10.53 11.04 -1.44
N VAL A 16 11.67 11.62 -1.79
CA VAL A 16 12.93 11.42 -1.03
C VAL A 16 12.79 11.90 0.41
N ASP A 17 11.99 12.94 0.64
CA ASP A 17 11.73 13.52 1.96
C ASP A 17 10.51 12.92 2.70
N GLY A 18 9.99 11.76 2.22
CA GLY A 18 9.06 10.94 2.98
C GLY A 18 7.58 11.29 2.87
N PHE A 19 7.11 11.72 1.70
CA PHE A 19 5.69 11.98 1.43
C PHE A 19 5.15 11.04 0.35
N ILE A 20 3.93 10.56 0.54
CA ILE A 20 3.22 9.67 -0.41
C ILE A 20 2.24 10.42 -1.32
N ALA A 21 1.90 11.64 -0.98
CA ALA A 21 1.10 12.56 -1.79
C ALA A 21 1.49 13.99 -1.46
N ASP A 22 1.29 14.92 -2.41
CA ASP A 22 1.48 16.33 -2.14
C ASP A 22 0.32 16.92 -1.29
N PRO A 23 0.36 18.21 -0.89
CA PRO A 23 -0.69 18.82 -0.07
C PRO A 23 -2.09 18.82 -0.71
N GLU A 24 -2.17 18.67 -2.02
CA GLU A 24 -3.41 18.57 -2.80
C GLU A 24 -3.84 17.12 -3.09
N ASP A 25 -3.26 16.14 -2.40
CA ASP A 25 -3.45 14.71 -2.62
C ASP A 25 -3.13 14.24 -4.06
N SER A 26 -2.27 14.99 -4.77
CA SER A 26 -1.85 14.65 -6.12
C SER A 26 -0.69 13.66 -6.12
N LEU A 27 -0.68 12.77 -7.13
CA LEU A 27 0.42 11.84 -7.44
C LEU A 27 1.13 12.19 -8.76
N SER A 28 0.94 13.39 -9.30
CA SER A 28 1.54 13.79 -10.58
C SER A 28 3.07 13.71 -10.56
N TRP A 29 3.69 14.02 -9.42
CA TRP A 29 5.13 13.90 -9.17
C TRP A 29 5.65 12.45 -9.27
N LEU A 30 4.80 11.48 -9.00
CA LEU A 30 5.08 10.05 -9.09
C LEU A 30 4.80 9.51 -10.50
N LEU A 31 3.62 9.81 -11.04
CA LEU A 31 3.13 9.25 -12.31
C LEU A 31 3.89 9.77 -13.53
N SER A 32 4.64 10.87 -13.40
CA SER A 32 5.52 11.42 -14.43
C SER A 32 6.88 10.72 -14.52
N ARG A 33 7.18 9.76 -13.65
CA ARG A 33 8.47 9.08 -13.56
C ARG A 33 8.44 7.73 -14.27
N ASP A 34 9.61 7.32 -14.75
CA ASP A 34 9.78 6.04 -15.44
C ASP A 34 10.12 4.92 -14.43
N ILE A 35 9.32 3.86 -14.48
CA ILE A 35 9.52 2.64 -13.69
C ILE A 35 9.17 1.42 -14.53
N ASP A 36 9.92 0.33 -14.35
CA ASP A 36 9.56 -0.97 -14.92
C ASP A 36 8.72 -1.75 -13.91
N ALA A 37 7.42 -1.86 -14.19
CA ALA A 37 6.46 -2.53 -13.28
C ALA A 37 6.79 -4.02 -13.07
N SER A 38 7.41 -4.67 -14.04
CA SER A 38 7.87 -6.07 -13.98
C SER A 38 9.34 -6.22 -13.55
N GLY A 39 10.03 -5.09 -13.39
CA GLY A 39 11.44 -5.04 -13.00
C GLY A 39 11.69 -5.29 -11.51
N PRO A 40 12.92 -5.04 -11.05
CA PRO A 40 13.31 -5.25 -9.64
C PRO A 40 12.40 -4.47 -8.69
N MET A 41 11.81 -5.16 -7.71
CA MET A 41 10.83 -4.62 -6.77
C MET A 41 9.64 -3.90 -7.43
N GLY A 42 9.36 -4.21 -8.70
CA GLY A 42 8.25 -3.61 -9.46
C GLY A 42 6.88 -4.09 -8.99
N TYR A 43 5.88 -3.27 -9.24
CA TYR A 43 4.50 -3.46 -8.80
C TYR A 43 3.87 -4.78 -9.29
N GLU A 44 3.98 -5.07 -10.58
CA GLU A 44 3.38 -6.28 -11.16
C GLU A 44 3.96 -7.55 -10.54
N ARG A 45 5.27 -7.56 -10.37
CA ARG A 45 5.97 -8.67 -9.74
C ARG A 45 5.61 -8.81 -8.27
N PHE A 46 5.55 -7.71 -7.53
CA PHE A 46 5.12 -7.70 -6.14
C PHE A 46 3.72 -8.29 -5.96
N VAL A 47 2.75 -7.82 -6.76
CA VAL A 47 1.37 -8.30 -6.67
C VAL A 47 1.27 -9.78 -7.02
N ALA A 48 1.93 -10.21 -8.11
CA ALA A 48 1.88 -11.60 -8.56
C ALA A 48 2.50 -12.59 -7.56
N GLU A 49 3.60 -12.20 -6.91
CA GLU A 49 4.38 -13.10 -6.04
C GLU A 49 3.95 -13.06 -4.57
N HIS A 50 3.45 -11.91 -4.07
CA HIS A 50 3.32 -11.68 -2.63
C HIS A 50 1.90 -11.39 -2.14
N VAL A 51 0.96 -10.99 -3.00
CA VAL A 51 -0.32 -10.43 -2.57
C VAL A 51 -1.47 -11.41 -2.74
N GLY A 52 -2.23 -11.61 -1.65
CA GLY A 52 -3.49 -12.38 -1.64
C GLY A 52 -4.69 -11.56 -1.16
N ALA A 53 -4.48 -10.44 -0.48
CA ALA A 53 -5.51 -9.53 -0.03
C ALA A 53 -4.98 -8.10 0.07
N LEU A 54 -5.86 -7.10 -0.08
CA LEU A 54 -5.53 -5.68 -0.01
C LEU A 54 -6.21 -4.99 1.17
N ALA A 55 -5.50 -4.04 1.78
CA ALA A 55 -6.04 -3.09 2.74
C ALA A 55 -5.74 -1.66 2.31
N MET A 56 -6.74 -0.77 2.30
CA MET A 56 -6.53 0.65 1.98
C MET A 56 -7.46 1.54 2.79
N GLY A 57 -7.04 2.79 2.96
CA GLY A 57 -7.86 3.82 3.57
C GLY A 57 -8.78 4.50 2.56
N SER A 58 -9.66 5.38 3.05
CA SER A 58 -10.66 6.07 2.23
C SER A 58 -10.03 7.00 1.19
N THR A 59 -8.94 7.69 1.50
CA THR A 59 -8.26 8.59 0.56
C THR A 59 -7.69 7.82 -0.63
N THR A 60 -7.00 6.70 -0.37
CA THR A 60 -6.49 5.81 -1.42
C THR A 60 -7.63 5.24 -2.26
N TYR A 61 -8.70 4.78 -1.62
CA TYR A 61 -9.85 4.23 -2.31
C TYR A 61 -10.52 5.27 -3.24
N ARG A 62 -10.71 6.51 -2.78
CA ARG A 62 -11.25 7.58 -3.61
C ARG A 62 -10.35 7.90 -4.80
N TRP A 63 -9.03 7.92 -4.58
CA TRP A 63 -8.08 8.11 -5.66
C TRP A 63 -8.22 7.04 -6.75
N VAL A 64 -8.37 5.78 -6.37
CA VAL A 64 -8.59 4.67 -7.32
C VAL A 64 -9.92 4.85 -8.06
N LEU A 65 -11.00 5.22 -7.36
CA LEU A 65 -12.30 5.49 -8.01
C LEU A 65 -12.19 6.59 -9.05
N GLU A 66 -11.47 7.66 -8.76
CA GLU A 66 -11.33 8.81 -9.66
C GLU A 66 -10.45 8.51 -10.86
N HIS A 67 -9.30 7.86 -10.65
CA HIS A 67 -8.25 7.72 -11.67
C HIS A 67 -8.35 6.40 -12.44
N GLU A 68 -8.70 5.31 -11.79
CA GLU A 68 -8.81 4.00 -12.44
C GLU A 68 -10.23 3.73 -12.97
N LEU A 69 -11.25 4.20 -12.26
CA LEU A 69 -12.66 4.01 -12.63
C LEU A 69 -13.30 5.27 -13.25
N ALA A 70 -12.54 6.34 -13.45
CA ALA A 70 -13.01 7.62 -13.97
C ALA A 70 -14.22 8.19 -13.20
N GLY A 71 -14.27 7.98 -11.88
CA GLY A 71 -15.37 8.40 -11.01
C GLY A 71 -16.64 7.56 -11.12
N ASP A 72 -16.64 6.49 -11.91
CA ASP A 72 -17.79 5.60 -12.11
C ASP A 72 -17.65 4.30 -11.31
N PRO A 73 -18.32 4.16 -10.16
CA PRO A 73 -18.21 2.95 -9.33
C PRO A 73 -18.90 1.71 -9.95
N SER A 74 -19.61 1.86 -11.07
CA SER A 74 -20.19 0.73 -11.80
C SER A 74 -19.16 -0.02 -12.64
N ARG A 75 -17.96 0.55 -12.85
CA ARG A 75 -16.85 -0.12 -13.51
C ARG A 75 -16.25 -1.19 -12.62
N ASP A 76 -15.63 -2.17 -13.24
CA ASP A 76 -14.95 -3.25 -12.53
C ASP A 76 -13.78 -2.71 -11.70
N TRP A 77 -13.71 -3.15 -10.45
CA TRP A 77 -12.60 -2.89 -9.56
C TRP A 77 -11.28 -3.41 -10.18
N PRO A 78 -10.19 -2.62 -10.19
CA PRO A 78 -8.97 -2.99 -10.93
C PRO A 78 -8.20 -4.17 -10.32
N TYR A 79 -8.59 -4.59 -9.12
CA TYR A 79 -7.96 -5.73 -8.46
C TYR A 79 -8.91 -6.91 -8.39
N THR A 80 -8.42 -8.10 -8.74
CA THR A 80 -9.18 -9.36 -8.61
C THR A 80 -9.14 -9.94 -7.20
N LEU A 81 -8.31 -9.36 -6.32
CA LEU A 81 -8.08 -9.80 -4.96
C LEU A 81 -9.07 -9.14 -3.98
N PRO A 82 -9.45 -9.84 -2.89
CA PRO A 82 -10.32 -9.27 -1.87
C PRO A 82 -9.69 -8.02 -1.25
N THR A 83 -10.47 -6.97 -1.17
CA THR A 83 -10.02 -5.63 -0.73
C THR A 83 -10.84 -5.13 0.44
N TRP A 84 -10.17 -4.78 1.54
CA TRP A 84 -10.75 -4.09 2.69
C TRP A 84 -10.46 -2.60 2.61
N VAL A 85 -11.51 -1.80 2.66
CA VAL A 85 -11.43 -0.33 2.68
C VAL A 85 -11.84 0.16 4.06
N PHE A 86 -10.88 0.68 4.80
CA PHE A 86 -11.11 1.24 6.14
C PHE A 86 -11.62 2.67 6.05
N SER A 87 -12.84 2.90 6.51
CA SER A 87 -13.45 4.22 6.49
C SER A 87 -14.49 4.39 7.60
N THR A 88 -14.52 5.58 8.17
CA THR A 88 -15.62 6.01 9.06
C THR A 88 -16.74 6.70 8.29
N GLN A 89 -16.52 6.97 7.00
CA GLN A 89 -17.47 7.62 6.11
C GLN A 89 -18.16 6.58 5.21
N GLU A 90 -19.34 6.93 4.72
CA GLU A 90 -19.96 6.21 3.63
C GLU A 90 -19.21 6.47 2.32
N LEU A 91 -18.92 5.43 1.57
CA LEU A 91 -18.21 5.50 0.31
C LEU A 91 -19.01 4.78 -0.77
N PRO A 92 -18.96 5.25 -2.04
CA PRO A 92 -19.48 4.49 -3.17
C PRO A 92 -18.79 3.13 -3.24
N ARG A 93 -19.56 2.07 -3.44
CA ARG A 93 -19.01 0.71 -3.54
C ARG A 93 -18.72 0.37 -5.00
N ALA A 94 -17.46 0.10 -5.32
CA ALA A 94 -17.05 -0.42 -6.62
C ALA A 94 -17.54 -1.85 -6.84
N GLN A 95 -17.63 -2.25 -8.10
CA GLN A 95 -17.94 -3.63 -8.48
C GLN A 95 -16.73 -4.53 -8.19
N GLY A 96 -16.97 -5.68 -7.55
CA GLY A 96 -15.93 -6.62 -7.20
C GLY A 96 -15.94 -7.00 -5.73
N ASP A 97 -14.88 -7.69 -5.25
CA ASP A 97 -14.73 -8.08 -3.86
C ASP A 97 -14.14 -6.92 -3.03
N VAL A 98 -14.96 -5.89 -2.84
CA VAL A 98 -14.62 -4.69 -2.06
C VAL A 98 -15.48 -4.63 -0.82
N ARG A 99 -14.84 -4.60 0.34
CA ARG A 99 -15.47 -4.59 1.67
C ARG A 99 -15.13 -3.28 2.37
N ILE A 100 -16.13 -2.40 2.50
CA ILE A 100 -15.98 -1.16 3.26
C ILE A 100 -16.23 -1.48 4.73
N VAL A 101 -15.22 -1.25 5.57
CA VAL A 101 -15.20 -1.70 6.96
C VAL A 101 -14.90 -0.54 7.91
N ARG A 102 -15.31 -0.70 9.16
CA ARG A 102 -15.04 0.22 10.28
C ARG A 102 -14.42 -0.56 11.43
N GLY A 103 -13.65 0.15 12.24
CA GLY A 103 -13.09 -0.38 13.47
C GLY A 103 -11.60 -0.68 13.41
N PRO A 104 -11.06 -1.31 14.44
CA PRO A 104 -9.63 -1.57 14.57
C PRO A 104 -9.15 -2.60 13.54
N VAL A 105 -7.88 -2.49 13.15
CA VAL A 105 -7.29 -3.34 12.11
C VAL A 105 -7.12 -4.80 12.54
N ALA A 106 -6.90 -5.07 13.84
CA ALA A 106 -6.51 -6.40 14.29
C ALA A 106 -7.53 -7.52 14.00
N PRO A 107 -8.83 -7.40 14.32
CA PRO A 107 -9.79 -8.44 13.99
C PRO A 107 -10.00 -8.60 12.49
N LEU A 108 -9.96 -7.51 11.72
CA LEU A 108 -10.10 -7.52 10.27
C LEU A 108 -8.86 -8.09 9.58
N HIS A 109 -7.67 -7.91 10.16
CA HIS A 109 -6.44 -8.53 9.67
C HIS A 109 -6.51 -10.06 9.65
N ALA A 110 -7.11 -10.66 10.66
CA ALA A 110 -7.30 -12.12 10.70
C ALA A 110 -8.17 -12.62 9.52
N GLU A 111 -9.21 -11.85 9.17
CA GLU A 111 -10.04 -12.14 7.98
C GLU A 111 -9.25 -11.99 6.67
N MET A 112 -8.41 -10.96 6.57
CA MET A 112 -7.55 -10.73 5.40
C MET A 112 -6.56 -11.86 5.20
N VAL A 113 -5.90 -12.29 6.28
CA VAL A 113 -4.94 -13.40 6.25
C VAL A 113 -5.62 -14.70 5.80
N ALA A 114 -6.82 -14.97 6.33
CA ALA A 114 -7.60 -16.13 5.91
C ALA A 114 -7.99 -16.08 4.41
N ALA A 115 -8.36 -14.90 3.92
CA ALA A 115 -8.73 -14.70 2.53
C ALA A 115 -7.51 -14.71 1.58
N ALA A 116 -6.33 -14.27 2.07
CA ALA A 116 -5.10 -14.24 1.29
C ALA A 116 -4.52 -15.63 0.98
N GLY A 117 -4.93 -16.65 1.73
CA GLY A 117 -4.46 -18.03 1.53
C GLY A 117 -2.99 -18.19 1.89
N ASP A 118 -2.18 -18.60 0.92
CA ASP A 118 -0.74 -18.79 1.06
C ASP A 118 0.10 -17.52 0.76
N ARG A 119 -0.57 -16.43 0.42
CA ARG A 119 0.06 -15.14 0.13
C ARG A 119 -0.13 -14.14 1.28
N GLY A 120 0.49 -12.98 1.14
CA GLY A 120 0.45 -11.92 2.14
C GLY A 120 -0.68 -10.91 1.96
N VAL A 121 -0.75 -9.99 2.91
CA VAL A 121 -1.63 -8.83 2.88
C VAL A 121 -0.83 -7.61 2.42
N TRP A 122 -1.32 -6.92 1.42
CA TRP A 122 -0.77 -5.64 0.97
C TRP A 122 -1.53 -4.48 1.58
N VAL A 123 -0.87 -3.72 2.43
CA VAL A 123 -1.35 -2.40 2.85
C VAL A 123 -0.98 -1.41 1.76
N VAL A 124 -1.97 -1.01 0.97
CA VAL A 124 -1.79 -0.12 -0.18
C VAL A 124 -1.45 1.31 0.29
N GLY A 125 -2.14 1.74 1.33
CA GLY A 125 -1.96 3.05 1.94
C GLY A 125 -3.28 3.58 2.54
N GLY A 126 -3.28 4.73 3.16
CA GLY A 126 -2.12 5.64 3.39
C GLY A 126 -1.25 5.28 4.58
N GLY A 127 -0.36 6.21 4.87
CA GLY A 127 0.64 6.04 5.91
C GLY A 127 0.06 5.88 7.32
N ASP A 128 -1.03 6.55 7.65
CA ASP A 128 -1.69 6.36 8.95
C ASP A 128 -2.29 4.96 9.08
N LEU A 129 -2.91 4.42 8.04
CA LEU A 129 -3.42 3.04 8.05
C LEU A 129 -2.26 2.05 8.26
N ALA A 130 -1.15 2.20 7.54
CA ALA A 130 0.05 1.38 7.75
C ALA A 130 0.56 1.51 9.19
N GLY A 131 0.50 2.73 9.76
CA GLY A 131 0.80 3.00 11.16
C GLY A 131 -0.10 2.23 12.12
N GLN A 132 -1.39 2.12 11.86
CA GLN A 132 -2.32 1.33 12.67
C GLN A 132 -1.99 -0.17 12.65
N PHE A 133 -1.58 -0.71 11.52
CA PHE A 133 -1.07 -2.09 11.44
C PHE A 133 0.23 -2.25 12.25
N ALA A 134 1.12 -1.26 12.18
CA ALA A 134 2.36 -1.27 12.97
C ALA A 134 2.08 -1.19 14.48
N ASP A 135 1.18 -0.28 14.92
CA ASP A 135 0.77 -0.12 16.32
C ASP A 135 0.17 -1.42 16.90
N ALA A 136 -0.52 -2.19 16.06
CA ALA A 136 -1.09 -3.49 16.42
C ALA A 136 -0.07 -4.65 16.36
N GLY A 137 1.19 -4.39 15.97
CA GLY A 137 2.22 -5.42 15.79
C GLY A 137 2.00 -6.33 14.59
N LEU A 138 1.24 -5.86 13.58
CA LEU A 138 0.82 -6.64 12.43
C LEU A 138 1.57 -6.31 11.14
N LEU A 139 2.33 -5.21 11.10
CA LEU A 139 3.15 -4.85 9.94
C LEU A 139 4.48 -5.58 10.00
N ASP A 140 4.82 -6.32 8.96
CA ASP A 140 6.05 -7.11 8.87
C ASP A 140 7.12 -6.45 8.02
N GLU A 141 6.74 -5.91 6.88
CA GLU A 141 7.68 -5.33 5.91
C GLU A 141 7.20 -3.97 5.38
N LEU A 142 8.17 -3.16 5.01
CA LEU A 142 8.00 -1.90 4.30
C LEU A 142 8.82 -1.94 3.02
N TRP A 143 8.16 -1.78 1.88
CA TRP A 143 8.78 -1.68 0.56
C TRP A 143 8.51 -0.30 0.00
N VAL A 144 9.55 0.49 -0.26
CA VAL A 144 9.41 1.87 -0.71
C VAL A 144 10.12 2.08 -2.03
N GLN A 145 9.39 2.61 -3.01
CA GLN A 145 9.96 3.16 -4.24
C GLN A 145 10.12 4.67 -4.07
N TYR A 146 11.36 5.13 -3.89
CA TYR A 146 11.67 6.55 -3.78
C TYR A 146 11.79 7.18 -5.16
N ALA A 147 10.88 8.10 -5.47
CA ALA A 147 10.97 8.95 -6.66
C ALA A 147 12.02 10.04 -6.48
N PRO A 148 12.72 10.47 -7.55
CA PRO A 148 13.77 11.49 -7.47
C PRO A 148 13.17 12.91 -7.35
N VAL A 149 12.46 13.17 -6.26
CA VAL A 149 11.78 14.43 -5.97
C VAL A 149 11.65 14.64 -4.46
N THR A 150 11.70 15.88 -4.02
CA THR A 150 11.27 16.31 -2.68
C THR A 150 10.00 17.13 -2.79
N LEU A 151 9.05 16.94 -1.88
CA LEU A 151 7.76 17.63 -1.88
C LEU A 151 7.70 18.75 -0.84
N GLY A 152 8.49 18.66 0.23
CA GLY A 152 8.54 19.65 1.31
C GLY A 152 7.37 19.56 2.29
N SER A 153 6.22 19.07 1.86
CA SER A 153 5.02 18.84 2.66
C SER A 153 4.10 17.85 1.96
N GLY A 154 3.07 17.38 2.63
CA GLY A 154 2.08 16.45 2.08
C GLY A 154 1.68 15.35 3.06
N ALA A 155 1.16 14.24 2.53
CA ALA A 155 0.80 13.07 3.31
C ALA A 155 2.07 12.28 3.69
N PRO A 156 2.33 12.02 4.97
CA PRO A 156 3.56 11.34 5.40
C PRO A 156 3.55 9.86 4.99
N LEU A 157 4.74 9.34 4.66
CA LEU A 157 4.96 7.94 4.30
C LEU A 157 4.47 6.99 5.40
N LEU A 158 4.94 7.19 6.63
CA LEU A 158 4.59 6.36 7.78
C LEU A 158 4.78 7.17 9.07
N PRO A 159 3.72 7.80 9.60
CA PRO A 159 3.82 8.72 10.75
C PRO A 159 3.89 7.95 12.09
N ARG A 160 4.84 7.06 12.20
CA ARG A 160 5.18 6.28 13.41
C ARG A 160 6.69 6.14 13.52
N ARG A 161 7.18 6.04 14.74
CA ARG A 161 8.55 5.62 15.00
C ARG A 161 8.60 4.10 14.98
N LEU A 162 9.37 3.53 14.04
CA LEU A 162 9.64 2.11 13.93
C LEU A 162 11.15 1.89 13.78
N GLU A 163 11.64 0.82 14.38
CA GLU A 163 12.97 0.33 14.06
C GLU A 163 12.85 -0.63 12.86
N LEU A 164 13.69 -0.39 11.87
CA LEU A 164 13.68 -1.14 10.62
C LEU A 164 15.05 -1.76 10.36
N ARG A 165 15.06 -2.95 9.76
CA ARG A 165 16.26 -3.56 9.23
C ARG A 165 16.21 -3.51 7.71
N LEU A 166 17.26 -2.94 7.11
CA LEU A 166 17.40 -2.91 5.66
C LEU A 166 17.71 -4.31 5.14
N GLU A 167 16.90 -4.80 4.19
CA GLU A 167 17.06 -6.11 3.56
C GLU A 167 17.60 -5.99 2.14
N GLU A 168 17.16 -5.01 1.38
CA GLU A 168 17.50 -4.87 -0.04
C GLU A 168 17.41 -3.43 -0.51
N VAL A 169 18.31 -3.03 -1.39
CA VAL A 169 18.24 -1.77 -2.14
C VAL A 169 18.55 -2.07 -3.60
N VAL A 170 17.67 -1.63 -4.49
CA VAL A 170 17.87 -1.77 -5.94
C VAL A 170 17.42 -0.51 -6.66
N ARG A 171 18.01 -0.28 -7.84
CA ARG A 171 17.51 0.73 -8.77
C ARG A 171 16.49 0.11 -9.71
N ASN A 172 15.35 0.80 -9.90
CA ASN A 172 14.39 0.51 -10.95
C ASN A 172 14.13 1.81 -11.73
N ARG A 173 14.84 1.99 -12.82
CA ARG A 173 14.87 3.19 -13.69
C ARG A 173 15.07 4.49 -12.90
N ASP A 174 14.02 5.33 -12.75
CA ASP A 174 14.12 6.58 -11.99
C ASP A 174 14.10 6.38 -10.47
N PHE A 175 13.71 5.18 -9.99
CA PHE A 175 13.45 4.92 -8.59
C PHE A 175 14.61 4.24 -7.86
N ALA A 176 14.84 4.68 -6.63
CA ALA A 176 15.60 3.93 -5.64
C ALA A 176 14.60 3.10 -4.81
N CYS A 177 14.67 1.79 -4.91
CA CYS A 177 13.73 0.89 -4.23
C CYS A 177 14.41 0.24 -3.04
N ALA A 178 13.77 0.27 -1.88
CA ALA A 178 14.29 -0.32 -0.65
C ALA A 178 13.24 -1.18 0.05
N ARG A 179 13.68 -2.32 0.56
CA ARG A 179 12.88 -3.24 1.37
C ARG A 179 13.42 -3.33 2.78
N TYR A 180 12.53 -3.20 3.75
CA TYR A 180 12.85 -3.26 5.17
C TYR A 180 11.95 -4.27 5.88
N THR A 181 12.51 -4.93 6.90
CA THR A 181 11.74 -5.69 7.90
C THR A 181 11.51 -4.83 9.14
N VAL A 182 10.30 -4.85 9.69
CA VAL A 182 9.98 -4.19 10.96
C VAL A 182 10.59 -5.00 12.10
N VAL A 183 11.42 -4.34 12.92
CA VAL A 183 12.03 -4.94 14.10
C VAL A 183 11.06 -4.87 15.28
N ARG A 184 10.79 -6.01 15.92
CA ARG A 184 9.94 -6.14 17.11
C ARG A 184 10.76 -6.38 18.37
#